data_dda16f8b06af46c65dcfeaf54627a392
#
_entry.id   dda16f8b06af46c65dcfeaf54627a392
#
_cell.length_a   1.000
_cell.length_b   1.000
_cell.length_c   1.000
_cell.angle_alpha   90.00
_cell.angle_beta   90.00
_cell.angle_gamma   90.00
#
_symmetry.space_group_name_H-M   'P 1'
#
loop_
_entity.id
_entity.type
_entity.pdbx_description
1 polymer ?
#
loop_
_entity_poly.entity_id
_entity_poly.type
_entity_poly.pdbx_seq_one_letter_code
_entity_poly.pdbx_strand_id
1 'polypeptide(L)'
;MQLGAVLVAMPLASAPAHAGEWAYAPFDVPPATYTGDAGVRFWYGHSSTAKNLYDNTGSLMVSRLTYDGLSIYAAEAYARFDLNRRWFAKGYVGGGTLRNGSLTDEDFPPAAVPYSSTFSVQQNGSPIYADIDVGFNALFGPDFRIGLFSGLHYLNETVSAFGCAQAAFNPLICGPLPIPGRIKAITQDNNWYAMRLGIDGMFECGRLKFSGEAAWLPSVWLYGTDAHWLRIGNFLGGFTGAIPEDGKGWGYQLEGFISYRVTEALSVGLGGRYWHMQTSGLTHFENHVVGVWALPQPVDWSISNYGMFVQLNLKFGPYPVIEVH
;
A
#
# COMPACT_ATOMS: atom_id res chain seq x y z
N MET A 1 -3.04 -8.74 32.26
CA MET A 1 -3.84 -7.50 32.21
C MET A 1 -5.03 -7.77 31.31
N GLN A 2 -6.23 -7.98 31.92
CA GLN A 2 -7.45 -8.31 31.17
C GLN A 2 -8.09 -7.01 30.67
N LEU A 3 -8.27 -6.89 29.36
CA LEU A 3 -9.08 -5.84 28.75
C LEU A 3 -10.53 -6.35 28.64
N GLY A 4 -11.41 -5.77 29.44
CA GLY A 4 -12.84 -6.01 29.40
C GLY A 4 -13.49 -5.32 28.20
N ALA A 5 -14.23 -6.07 27.39
CA ALA A 5 -15.06 -5.57 26.32
C ALA A 5 -16.38 -5.01 26.92
N VAL A 6 -16.66 -3.74 26.68
CA VAL A 6 -17.96 -3.13 27.01
C VAL A 6 -18.87 -3.27 25.79
N LEU A 7 -19.87 -4.14 25.91
CA LEU A 7 -20.98 -4.26 24.97
C LEU A 7 -22.05 -3.20 25.32
N VAL A 8 -22.24 -2.22 24.43
CA VAL A 8 -23.35 -1.29 24.52
C VAL A 8 -24.54 -1.87 23.76
N ALA A 9 -25.58 -2.31 24.52
CA ALA A 9 -26.84 -2.75 23.97
C ALA A 9 -27.73 -1.54 23.67
N MET A 10 -28.10 -1.33 22.40
CA MET A 10 -29.14 -0.37 22.01
C MET A 10 -30.51 -1.05 22.05
N PRO A 11 -31.55 -0.40 22.60
CA PRO A 11 -32.90 -0.94 22.58
C PRO A 11 -33.54 -0.79 21.20
N LEU A 12 -34.04 -1.92 20.66
CA LEU A 12 -34.90 -1.95 19.47
C LEU A 12 -36.29 -1.46 19.85
N ALA A 13 -36.67 -0.26 19.39
CA ALA A 13 -38.02 0.23 19.46
C ALA A 13 -38.89 -0.48 18.40
N SER A 14 -39.89 -1.24 18.85
CA SER A 14 -40.89 -1.89 18.00
C SER A 14 -41.97 -0.82 17.59
N ALA A 15 -42.02 -0.52 16.30
CA ALA A 15 -43.10 0.25 15.71
C ALA A 15 -44.27 -0.69 15.35
N PRO A 16 -45.55 -0.28 15.57
CA PRO A 16 -46.71 -1.09 15.23
C PRO A 16 -46.90 -1.22 13.72
N ALA A 17 -47.07 -2.48 13.26
CA ALA A 17 -47.40 -2.78 11.89
C ALA A 17 -48.85 -2.37 11.58
N HIS A 18 -49.02 -1.31 10.76
CA HIS A 18 -50.30 -1.07 10.09
C HIS A 18 -50.35 -1.91 8.82
N ALA A 19 -51.29 -2.87 8.77
CA ALA A 19 -51.65 -3.59 7.56
C ALA A 19 -52.49 -2.63 6.71
N GLY A 20 -51.87 -1.97 5.74
CA GLY A 20 -52.52 -1.16 4.71
C GLY A 20 -52.43 -1.88 3.36
N GLU A 21 -53.51 -1.86 2.61
CA GLU A 21 -53.72 -2.45 1.31
C GLU A 21 -52.53 -2.24 0.36
N TRP A 22 -52.00 -3.35 -0.15
CA TRP A 22 -51.00 -3.36 -1.20
C TRP A 22 -51.64 -3.05 -2.55
N ALA A 23 -51.89 -1.75 -2.85
CA ALA A 23 -52.16 -1.33 -4.20
C ALA A 23 -50.84 -1.46 -4.98
N TYR A 24 -50.85 -2.35 -5.98
CA TYR A 24 -49.79 -2.43 -6.99
C TYR A 24 -49.82 -1.14 -7.83
N ALA A 25 -49.14 -0.09 -7.38
CA ALA A 25 -48.77 0.99 -8.25
C ALA A 25 -47.71 0.46 -9.22
N PRO A 26 -47.80 0.71 -10.54
CA PRO A 26 -46.74 0.38 -11.46
C PRO A 26 -45.46 1.02 -10.93
N PHE A 27 -44.42 0.23 -10.74
CA PHE A 27 -43.09 0.71 -10.31
C PHE A 27 -42.57 1.62 -11.42
N ASP A 28 -42.88 2.94 -11.34
CA ASP A 28 -42.08 3.95 -12.02
C ASP A 28 -40.71 3.94 -11.37
N VAL A 29 -39.81 3.06 -11.85
CA VAL A 29 -38.41 3.09 -11.48
C VAL A 29 -37.86 4.40 -12.06
N PRO A 30 -37.56 5.41 -11.24
CA PRO A 30 -37.01 6.64 -11.76
C PRO A 30 -35.74 6.31 -12.56
N PRO A 31 -35.48 7.02 -13.67
CA PRO A 31 -34.31 6.76 -14.49
C PRO A 31 -33.06 6.79 -13.63
N ALA A 32 -32.21 5.79 -13.82
CA ALA A 32 -30.98 5.65 -13.04
C ALA A 32 -30.14 6.94 -13.16
N THR A 33 -29.89 7.58 -12.05
CA THR A 33 -29.02 8.75 -12.00
C THR A 33 -27.60 8.32 -11.71
N TYR A 34 -26.66 8.79 -12.52
CA TYR A 34 -25.25 8.53 -12.32
C TYR A 34 -24.47 9.84 -12.18
N THR A 35 -23.49 9.84 -11.32
CA THR A 35 -22.51 10.93 -11.19
C THR A 35 -21.14 10.33 -11.08
N GLY A 36 -20.12 11.07 -11.44
CA GLY A 36 -18.76 10.59 -11.33
C GLY A 36 -17.76 11.71 -11.18
N ASP A 37 -16.65 11.33 -10.66
CA ASP A 37 -15.43 12.12 -10.54
C ASP A 37 -14.29 11.34 -11.20
N ALA A 38 -13.47 12.01 -12.02
CA ALA A 38 -12.23 11.44 -12.54
C ALA A 38 -11.14 12.50 -12.54
N GLY A 39 -9.90 12.09 -12.41
CA GLY A 39 -8.82 13.04 -12.36
C GLY A 39 -7.44 12.43 -12.35
N VAL A 40 -6.48 13.31 -12.16
CA VAL A 40 -5.07 12.94 -12.01
C VAL A 40 -4.52 13.49 -10.72
N ARG A 41 -3.54 12.78 -10.16
CA ARG A 41 -2.83 13.14 -8.93
C ARG A 41 -1.33 13.05 -9.18
N PHE A 42 -0.59 13.92 -8.53
CA PHE A 42 0.87 13.83 -8.43
C PHE A 42 1.22 13.60 -6.98
N TRP A 43 1.88 12.50 -6.71
CA TRP A 43 2.29 12.09 -5.38
C TRP A 43 3.77 12.32 -5.17
N TYR A 44 4.09 13.08 -4.12
CA TYR A 44 5.41 13.13 -3.51
C TYR A 44 5.35 12.50 -2.13
N GLY A 45 6.20 11.51 -1.88
CA GLY A 45 6.17 10.76 -0.62
C GLY A 45 7.48 10.11 -0.27
N HIS A 46 7.41 9.29 0.76
CA HIS A 46 8.52 8.48 1.27
C HIS A 46 8.10 7.02 1.36
N SER A 47 9.05 6.12 1.07
CA SER A 47 8.92 4.68 1.27
C SER A 47 10.02 4.21 2.22
N SER A 48 9.67 3.27 3.09
CA SER A 48 10.59 2.51 3.93
C SER A 48 10.15 1.05 3.91
N THR A 49 11.11 0.16 3.64
CA THR A 49 10.86 -1.29 3.57
C THR A 49 11.89 -2.00 4.44
N ALA A 50 11.44 -2.93 5.28
CA ALA A 50 12.30 -3.76 6.10
C ALA A 50 12.01 -5.24 5.86
N LYS A 51 13.10 -6.02 5.83
CA LYS A 51 13.12 -7.48 5.74
C LYS A 51 13.92 -8.02 6.91
N ASN A 52 13.30 -8.87 7.74
CA ASN A 52 13.98 -9.58 8.81
C ASN A 52 14.00 -11.07 8.46
N LEU A 53 15.17 -11.63 8.35
CA LEU A 53 15.40 -13.05 8.08
C LEU A 53 15.72 -13.75 9.37
N TYR A 54 15.15 -14.93 9.58
CA TYR A 54 15.35 -15.75 10.77
C TYR A 54 16.05 -17.07 10.41
N ASP A 55 16.60 -17.71 11.43
CA ASP A 55 17.11 -19.08 11.30
C ASP A 55 15.97 -20.06 10.95
N ASN A 56 16.30 -21.29 10.57
CA ASN A 56 15.32 -22.30 10.15
C ASN A 56 14.29 -22.65 11.22
N THR A 57 14.53 -22.30 12.49
CA THR A 57 13.58 -22.48 13.59
C THR A 57 12.65 -21.29 13.76
N GLY A 58 12.92 -20.16 13.13
CA GLY A 58 12.21 -18.92 13.30
C GLY A 58 12.48 -18.20 14.63
N SER A 59 13.47 -18.67 15.40
CA SER A 59 13.71 -18.20 16.77
C SER A 59 14.75 -17.10 16.85
N LEU A 60 15.70 -17.07 15.93
CA LEU A 60 16.83 -16.15 15.95
C LEU A 60 16.86 -15.34 14.65
N MET A 61 16.80 -14.02 14.74
CA MET A 61 17.02 -13.15 13.59
C MET A 61 18.50 -13.25 13.16
N VAL A 62 18.72 -13.62 11.90
CA VAL A 62 20.06 -13.83 11.34
C VAL A 62 20.49 -12.73 10.39
N SER A 63 19.52 -12.03 9.77
CA SER A 63 19.81 -10.88 8.90
C SER A 63 18.66 -9.89 8.89
N ARG A 64 18.98 -8.62 8.66
CA ARG A 64 18.01 -7.54 8.45
C ARG A 64 18.47 -6.66 7.31
N LEU A 65 17.57 -6.47 6.33
CA LEU A 65 17.71 -5.49 5.28
C LEU A 65 16.74 -4.34 5.53
N THR A 66 17.25 -3.12 5.54
CA THR A 66 16.43 -1.91 5.72
C THR A 66 16.67 -0.96 4.56
N TYR A 67 15.64 -0.75 3.73
CA TYR A 67 15.59 0.32 2.74
C TYR A 67 14.91 1.51 3.37
N ASP A 68 15.60 2.62 3.51
CA ASP A 68 15.09 3.81 4.18
C ASP A 68 15.42 5.10 3.41
N GLY A 69 14.61 6.15 3.67
CA GLY A 69 14.79 7.46 3.03
C GLY A 69 14.48 7.48 1.55
N LEU A 70 13.72 6.51 1.02
CA LEU A 70 13.29 6.48 -0.38
C LEU A 70 12.27 7.58 -0.65
N SER A 71 12.53 8.42 -1.64
CA SER A 71 11.58 9.44 -2.09
C SER A 71 10.74 8.92 -3.25
N ILE A 72 9.42 8.99 -3.12
CA ILE A 72 8.45 8.60 -4.16
C ILE A 72 8.08 9.82 -4.98
N TYR A 73 8.14 9.69 -6.31
CA TYR A 73 7.60 10.64 -7.29
C TYR A 73 6.70 9.87 -8.24
N ALA A 74 5.39 10.00 -8.10
CA ALA A 74 4.43 9.22 -8.88
C ALA A 74 3.32 10.08 -9.47
N ALA A 75 2.77 9.62 -10.60
CA ALA A 75 1.54 10.12 -11.18
C ALA A 75 0.47 9.04 -11.09
N GLU A 76 -0.78 9.46 -10.91
CA GLU A 76 -1.92 8.58 -10.69
C GLU A 76 -3.13 9.10 -11.47
N ALA A 77 -3.84 8.21 -12.14
CA ALA A 77 -5.19 8.44 -12.65
C ALA A 77 -6.19 7.77 -11.72
N TYR A 78 -7.26 8.45 -11.38
CA TYR A 78 -8.31 7.91 -10.53
C TYR A 78 -9.69 8.22 -11.07
N ALA A 79 -10.67 7.41 -10.69
CA ALA A 79 -12.07 7.63 -10.97
C ALA A 79 -12.97 7.11 -9.84
N ARG A 80 -14.11 7.76 -9.69
CA ARG A 80 -15.23 7.30 -8.89
C ARG A 80 -16.51 7.44 -9.71
N PHE A 81 -17.36 6.44 -9.64
CA PHE A 81 -18.66 6.40 -10.27
C PHE A 81 -19.71 6.05 -9.22
N ASP A 82 -20.71 6.90 -9.04
CA ASP A 82 -21.84 6.72 -8.12
C ASP A 82 -23.12 6.46 -8.93
N LEU A 83 -23.84 5.38 -8.58
CA LEU A 83 -25.14 5.01 -9.15
C LEU A 83 -26.23 5.24 -8.11
N ASN A 84 -27.24 6.05 -8.49
CA ASN A 84 -28.39 6.40 -7.62
C ASN A 84 -27.97 6.91 -6.24
N ARG A 85 -26.80 7.57 -6.14
CA ARG A 85 -26.18 8.06 -4.90
C ARG A 85 -25.91 6.97 -3.85
N ARG A 86 -26.34 5.73 -4.09
CA ARG A 86 -26.25 4.63 -3.13
C ARG A 86 -25.07 3.70 -3.41
N TRP A 87 -24.91 3.24 -4.64
CA TRP A 87 -23.82 2.33 -5.01
C TRP A 87 -22.68 3.11 -5.64
N PHE A 88 -21.47 2.68 -5.40
CA PHE A 88 -20.33 3.27 -6.09
C PHE A 88 -19.27 2.22 -6.46
N ALA A 89 -18.53 2.55 -7.51
CA ALA A 89 -17.26 1.94 -7.82
C ALA A 89 -16.21 3.04 -7.86
N LYS A 90 -15.01 2.77 -7.34
CA LYS A 90 -13.88 3.71 -7.39
C LYS A 90 -12.59 2.95 -7.58
N GLY A 91 -11.56 3.64 -8.03
CA GLY A 91 -10.24 3.08 -8.15
C GLY A 91 -9.24 4.09 -8.66
N TYR A 92 -8.01 3.67 -8.64
CA TYR A 92 -6.89 4.41 -9.23
C TYR A 92 -5.82 3.46 -9.74
N VAL A 93 -5.01 3.96 -10.64
CA VAL A 93 -3.78 3.33 -11.11
C VAL A 93 -2.69 4.39 -11.15
N GLY A 94 -1.53 4.05 -10.63
CA GLY A 94 -0.41 4.95 -10.56
C GLY A 94 0.93 4.25 -10.73
N GLY A 95 1.94 5.06 -10.94
CA GLY A 95 3.31 4.61 -11.04
C GLY A 95 4.28 5.76 -11.07
N GLY A 96 5.54 5.45 -10.83
CA GLY A 96 6.55 6.48 -10.72
C GLY A 96 7.96 5.99 -10.52
N THR A 97 8.74 6.77 -9.78
CA THR A 97 10.13 6.45 -9.46
C THR A 97 10.37 6.55 -7.97
N LEU A 98 11.21 5.64 -7.46
CA LEU A 98 11.83 5.73 -6.15
C LEU A 98 13.26 6.25 -6.34
N ARG A 99 13.65 7.23 -5.56
CA ARG A 99 14.96 7.85 -5.63
C ARG A 99 15.51 8.14 -4.25
N ASN A 100 16.82 8.40 -4.18
CA ASN A 100 17.51 8.62 -2.92
C ASN A 100 17.48 7.39 -2.01
N GLY A 101 17.62 7.60 -0.71
CA GLY A 101 17.60 6.52 0.27
C GLY A 101 18.85 5.67 0.27
N SER A 102 18.82 4.67 1.11
CA SER A 102 19.91 3.74 1.35
C SER A 102 19.38 2.37 1.71
N LEU A 103 20.21 1.35 1.51
CA LEU A 103 20.05 0.02 2.05
C LEU A 103 21.12 -0.19 3.13
N THR A 104 20.67 -0.61 4.31
CA THR A 104 21.53 -1.21 5.33
C THR A 104 21.22 -2.70 5.39
N ASP A 105 22.23 -3.54 5.24
CA ASP A 105 22.16 -5.00 5.29
C ASP A 105 23.04 -5.47 6.45
N GLU A 106 22.40 -6.05 7.47
CA GLU A 106 23.02 -6.43 8.75
C GLU A 106 22.87 -7.93 8.98
N ASP A 107 23.96 -8.61 9.33
CA ASP A 107 23.99 -10.02 9.70
C ASP A 107 24.39 -10.19 11.18
N PHE A 108 23.63 -11.02 11.91
CA PHE A 108 23.68 -11.06 13.38
C PHE A 108 24.16 -12.36 14.05
N PRO A 109 24.48 -13.46 13.38
CA PRO A 109 24.70 -14.71 14.10
C PRO A 109 25.98 -14.72 14.95
N PRO A 110 25.96 -15.23 16.19
CA PRO A 110 24.80 -15.51 17.03
C PRO A 110 24.49 -14.38 18.04
N ALA A 111 24.95 -13.15 17.81
CA ALA A 111 24.90 -12.05 18.75
C ALA A 111 23.92 -10.96 18.36
N ALA A 112 23.53 -10.13 19.34
CA ALA A 112 22.67 -8.96 19.11
C ALA A 112 23.38 -7.80 18.37
N VAL A 113 24.70 -7.84 18.24
CA VAL A 113 25.52 -6.88 17.50
C VAL A 113 25.83 -7.50 16.14
N PRO A 114 25.61 -6.80 15.00
CA PRO A 114 25.90 -7.36 13.69
C PRO A 114 27.41 -7.62 13.53
N TYR A 115 27.75 -8.80 13.04
CA TYR A 115 29.14 -9.11 12.65
C TYR A 115 29.44 -8.55 11.25
N SER A 116 28.42 -8.28 10.46
CA SER A 116 28.47 -7.56 9.20
C SER A 116 27.37 -6.51 9.18
N SER A 117 27.69 -5.31 8.76
CA SER A 117 26.74 -4.23 8.51
C SER A 117 27.22 -3.49 7.29
N THR A 118 26.50 -3.66 6.17
CA THR A 118 26.86 -3.04 4.90
C THR A 118 25.89 -1.92 4.56
N PHE A 119 26.43 -0.87 3.93
CA PHE A 119 25.69 0.27 3.45
C PHE A 119 25.79 0.36 1.93
N SER A 120 24.64 0.50 1.27
CA SER A 120 24.52 0.73 -0.16
C SER A 120 23.60 1.89 -0.44
N VAL A 121 23.85 2.62 -1.54
CA VAL A 121 23.02 3.76 -1.92
C VAL A 121 21.90 3.27 -2.85
N GLN A 122 20.67 3.72 -2.60
CA GLN A 122 19.56 3.52 -3.52
C GLN A 122 19.70 4.49 -4.70
N GLN A 123 19.72 3.96 -5.92
CA GLN A 123 19.81 4.83 -7.13
C GLN A 123 18.60 4.74 -8.03
N ASN A 124 17.98 3.57 -8.16
CA ASN A 124 16.85 3.34 -9.05
C ASN A 124 15.80 2.45 -8.38
N GLY A 125 14.55 2.87 -8.51
CA GLY A 125 13.40 2.08 -8.12
C GLY A 125 12.14 2.58 -8.82
N SER A 126 11.11 1.75 -8.82
CA SER A 126 9.82 2.09 -9.42
C SER A 126 8.68 1.45 -8.62
N PRO A 127 7.69 2.23 -8.18
CA PRO A 127 6.41 1.71 -7.73
C PRO A 127 5.43 1.70 -8.90
N ILE A 128 4.63 0.64 -9.02
CA ILE A 128 3.42 0.57 -9.84
C ILE A 128 2.31 0.06 -8.93
N TYR A 129 1.17 0.73 -8.89
CA TYR A 129 0.11 0.37 -7.97
C TYR A 129 -1.27 0.63 -8.54
N ALA A 130 -2.26 -0.10 -8.05
CA ALA A 130 -3.66 0.07 -8.41
C ALA A 130 -4.58 -0.36 -7.26
N ASP A 131 -5.71 0.34 -7.12
CA ASP A 131 -6.83 -0.04 -6.28
C ASP A 131 -8.11 -0.09 -7.10
N ILE A 132 -8.98 -1.03 -6.76
CA ILE A 132 -10.35 -1.09 -7.27
C ILE A 132 -11.28 -1.48 -6.14
N ASP A 133 -12.30 -0.67 -5.91
CA ASP A 133 -13.27 -0.84 -4.84
C ASP A 133 -14.69 -0.75 -5.38
N VAL A 134 -15.59 -1.53 -4.77
CA VAL A 134 -17.04 -1.39 -4.91
C VAL A 134 -17.66 -1.19 -3.53
N GLY A 135 -18.68 -0.37 -3.44
CA GLY A 135 -19.26 -0.04 -2.15
C GLY A 135 -20.65 0.56 -2.23
N PHE A 136 -21.16 0.89 -1.08
CA PHE A 136 -22.44 1.58 -0.98
C PHE A 136 -22.36 2.70 0.06
N ASN A 137 -23.04 3.81 -0.22
CA ASN A 137 -23.19 4.93 0.69
C ASN A 137 -24.27 4.56 1.72
N ALA A 138 -23.84 4.26 2.96
CA ALA A 138 -24.73 3.88 4.06
C ALA A 138 -25.51 5.09 4.57
N LEU A 139 -24.82 6.25 4.62
CA LEU A 139 -25.41 7.54 5.00
C LEU A 139 -25.06 8.56 3.92
N PHE A 140 -26.06 9.34 3.51
CA PHE A 140 -25.84 10.43 2.54
C PHE A 140 -26.89 11.52 2.66
N GLY A 141 -26.49 12.74 2.41
CA GLY A 141 -27.29 13.94 2.38
C GLY A 141 -26.92 14.83 1.19
N PRO A 142 -27.42 16.06 1.14
CA PRO A 142 -27.04 17.01 0.09
C PRO A 142 -25.55 17.24 0.02
N ASP A 143 -24.90 17.41 1.17
CA ASP A 143 -23.52 17.86 1.30
C ASP A 143 -22.58 16.82 1.91
N PHE A 144 -23.05 15.60 2.21
CA PHE A 144 -22.21 14.57 2.82
C PHE A 144 -22.58 13.18 2.33
N ARG A 145 -21.62 12.28 2.43
CA ARG A 145 -21.82 10.83 2.32
C ARG A 145 -20.81 10.09 3.18
N ILE A 146 -21.23 8.94 3.69
CA ILE A 146 -20.38 7.95 4.35
C ILE A 146 -20.72 6.60 3.73
N GLY A 147 -19.74 5.95 3.14
CA GLY A 147 -19.90 4.68 2.46
C GLY A 147 -19.01 3.60 3.07
N LEU A 148 -19.40 2.36 2.81
CA LEU A 148 -18.61 1.17 3.10
C LEU A 148 -18.18 0.56 1.77
N PHE A 149 -16.98 0.04 1.71
CA PHE A 149 -16.47 -0.58 0.50
C PHE A 149 -15.65 -1.86 0.76
N SER A 150 -15.55 -2.68 -0.27
CA SER A 150 -14.63 -3.78 -0.37
C SER A 150 -13.92 -3.72 -1.73
N GLY A 151 -12.67 -4.15 -1.78
CA GLY A 151 -11.89 -4.08 -3.00
C GLY A 151 -10.58 -4.83 -2.95
N LEU A 152 -9.72 -4.51 -3.90
CA LEU A 152 -8.41 -5.09 -4.07
C LEU A 152 -7.35 -4.00 -4.19
N HIS A 153 -6.18 -4.28 -3.65
CA HIS A 153 -4.97 -3.47 -3.78
C HIS A 153 -3.88 -4.28 -4.46
N TYR A 154 -3.13 -3.63 -5.31
CA TYR A 154 -1.89 -4.14 -5.91
C TYR A 154 -0.79 -3.10 -5.79
N LEU A 155 0.40 -3.54 -5.39
CA LEU A 155 1.62 -2.74 -5.43
C LEU A 155 2.78 -3.63 -5.89
N ASN A 156 3.44 -3.25 -6.98
CA ASN A 156 4.78 -3.73 -7.30
C ASN A 156 5.77 -2.65 -6.90
N GLU A 157 6.79 -3.04 -6.16
CA GLU A 157 7.92 -2.18 -5.82
C GLU A 157 9.23 -2.86 -6.18
N THR A 158 9.94 -2.30 -7.15
CA THR A 158 11.30 -2.71 -7.49
C THR A 158 12.28 -1.69 -6.94
N VAL A 159 13.24 -2.14 -6.13
CA VAL A 159 14.26 -1.29 -5.49
C VAL A 159 15.64 -1.87 -5.77
N SER A 160 16.58 -1.06 -6.25
CA SER A 160 17.96 -1.47 -6.50
C SER A 160 18.93 -0.60 -5.71
N ALA A 161 19.81 -1.27 -4.95
CA ALA A 161 20.88 -0.66 -4.19
C ALA A 161 22.24 -0.87 -4.88
N PHE A 162 23.11 0.12 -4.80
CA PHE A 162 24.37 0.20 -5.51
C PHE A 162 25.53 0.50 -4.56
N GLY A 163 26.71 -0.06 -4.91
CA GLY A 163 27.87 0.00 -4.05
C GLY A 163 27.72 -0.90 -2.84
N CYS A 164 28.77 -1.01 -2.05
CA CYS A 164 28.74 -1.70 -0.77
C CYS A 164 29.93 -1.22 0.07
N ALA A 165 29.64 -0.69 1.25
CA ALA A 165 30.66 -0.30 2.22
C ALA A 165 30.38 -0.99 3.55
N GLN A 166 31.41 -1.64 4.13
CA GLN A 166 31.31 -2.30 5.43
C GLN A 166 31.40 -1.27 6.56
N ALA A 167 30.39 -1.27 7.44
CA ALA A 167 30.35 -0.42 8.64
C ALA A 167 30.76 -1.18 9.91
N ALA A 168 30.63 -2.51 9.94
CA ALA A 168 31.14 -3.37 11.00
C ALA A 168 32.60 -3.81 10.71
N PHE A 169 33.26 -4.39 11.72
CA PHE A 169 34.62 -4.89 11.55
C PHE A 169 34.60 -6.28 10.88
N ASN A 170 34.35 -6.32 9.56
CA ASN A 170 34.38 -7.56 8.75
C ASN A 170 35.02 -7.31 7.38
N PRO A 171 36.33 -7.59 7.22
CA PRO A 171 37.02 -7.33 5.95
C PRO A 171 36.64 -8.27 4.81
N LEU A 172 35.89 -9.36 5.07
CA LEU A 172 35.53 -10.37 4.07
C LEU A 172 34.29 -9.96 3.25
N ILE A 173 33.45 -9.04 3.77
CA ILE A 173 32.23 -8.59 3.12
C ILE A 173 32.38 -7.11 2.74
N CYS A 174 32.38 -6.80 1.46
CA CYS A 174 32.58 -5.44 0.92
C CYS A 174 33.83 -4.72 1.46
N GLY A 175 34.84 -5.44 1.84
CA GLY A 175 36.10 -4.92 2.38
C GLY A 175 37.33 -5.59 1.74
N PRO A 176 38.59 -5.09 1.97
CA PRO A 176 38.92 -3.89 2.75
C PRO A 176 38.61 -2.56 2.03
N LEU A 177 38.29 -2.58 0.73
CA LEU A 177 37.92 -1.38 -0.03
C LEU A 177 36.43 -1.44 -0.37
N PRO A 178 35.69 -0.34 -0.23
CA PRO A 178 34.28 -0.28 -0.61
C PRO A 178 34.08 -0.59 -2.11
N ILE A 179 32.99 -1.29 -2.42
CA ILE A 179 32.54 -1.50 -3.81
C ILE A 179 31.97 -0.16 -4.33
N PRO A 180 32.40 0.29 -5.51
CA PRO A 180 31.95 1.58 -6.05
C PRO A 180 30.43 1.66 -6.24
N GLY A 181 29.84 2.83 -5.98
CA GLY A 181 28.41 3.10 -6.10
C GLY A 181 27.80 3.02 -7.50
N ARG A 182 28.59 2.71 -8.56
CA ARG A 182 28.11 2.37 -9.90
C ARG A 182 27.79 0.87 -10.08
N ILE A 183 28.21 0.04 -9.14
CA ILE A 183 28.03 -1.42 -9.19
C ILE A 183 26.77 -1.77 -8.44
N LYS A 184 25.85 -2.46 -9.12
CA LYS A 184 24.61 -2.92 -8.51
C LYS A 184 24.92 -4.02 -7.50
N ALA A 185 24.45 -3.86 -6.27
CA ALA A 185 24.67 -4.78 -5.17
C ALA A 185 23.48 -5.71 -4.96
N ILE A 186 22.30 -5.14 -4.75
CA ILE A 186 21.05 -5.89 -4.47
C ILE A 186 19.91 -5.29 -5.29
N THR A 187 19.01 -6.15 -5.75
CA THR A 187 17.69 -5.74 -6.27
C THR A 187 16.63 -6.54 -5.56
N GLN A 188 15.69 -5.84 -4.97
CA GLN A 188 14.47 -6.40 -4.42
C GLN A 188 13.31 -6.07 -5.35
N ASP A 189 12.52 -7.06 -5.75
CA ASP A 189 11.33 -6.90 -6.58
C ASP A 189 10.16 -7.59 -5.89
N ASN A 190 9.21 -6.80 -5.38
CA ASN A 190 8.12 -7.27 -4.54
C ASN A 190 6.77 -6.95 -5.18
N ASN A 191 5.91 -7.95 -5.25
CA ASN A 191 4.52 -7.83 -5.65
C ASN A 191 3.63 -8.06 -4.42
N TRP A 192 2.91 -7.04 -4.02
CA TRP A 192 1.96 -7.04 -2.92
C TRP A 192 0.55 -7.07 -3.47
N TYR A 193 -0.24 -8.02 -3.01
CA TYR A 193 -1.68 -8.12 -3.31
C TYR A 193 -2.43 -8.05 -1.99
N ALA A 194 -3.53 -7.31 -1.95
CA ALA A 194 -4.33 -7.27 -0.72
C ALA A 194 -5.82 -7.16 -1.00
N MET A 195 -6.62 -7.73 -0.09
CA MET A 195 -8.04 -7.41 0.01
C MET A 195 -8.21 -6.13 0.82
N ARG A 196 -9.18 -5.30 0.44
CA ARG A 196 -9.51 -4.04 1.11
C ARG A 196 -10.92 -4.11 1.68
N LEU A 197 -11.08 -3.67 2.93
CA LEU A 197 -12.37 -3.40 3.57
C LEU A 197 -12.28 -2.03 4.22
N GLY A 198 -13.19 -1.11 3.88
CA GLY A 198 -13.01 0.24 4.37
C GLY A 198 -14.28 1.07 4.46
N ILE A 199 -14.06 2.27 4.97
CA ILE A 199 -15.03 3.35 5.03
C ILE A 199 -14.52 4.51 4.17
N ASP A 200 -15.44 5.18 3.51
CA ASP A 200 -15.21 6.33 2.65
C ASP A 200 -16.16 7.45 3.10
N GLY A 201 -15.65 8.66 3.22
CA GLY A 201 -16.40 9.81 3.66
C GLY A 201 -16.17 11.04 2.79
N MET A 202 -17.21 11.85 2.64
CA MET A 202 -17.12 13.14 1.96
C MET A 202 -18.06 14.14 2.63
N PHE A 203 -17.60 15.37 2.74
CA PHE A 203 -18.38 16.52 3.20
C PHE A 203 -18.06 17.74 2.33
N GLU A 204 -19.11 18.43 1.86
CA GLU A 204 -19.00 19.67 1.08
C GLU A 204 -19.51 20.86 1.90
N CYS A 205 -18.78 21.99 1.84
CA CYS A 205 -19.17 23.26 2.44
C CYS A 205 -18.84 24.38 1.46
N GLY A 206 -19.88 24.87 0.77
CA GLY A 206 -19.73 25.84 -0.29
C GLY A 206 -18.85 25.32 -1.45
N ARG A 207 -17.68 25.91 -1.64
CA ARG A 207 -16.71 25.48 -2.67
C ARG A 207 -15.67 24.49 -2.16
N LEU A 208 -15.63 24.24 -0.85
CA LEU A 208 -14.71 23.31 -0.24
C LEU A 208 -15.33 21.91 -0.14
N LYS A 209 -14.54 20.90 -0.49
CA LYS A 209 -14.88 19.48 -0.34
C LYS A 209 -13.79 18.80 0.48
N PHE A 210 -14.19 18.15 1.55
CA PHE A 210 -13.37 17.29 2.38
C PHE A 210 -13.72 15.85 2.04
N SER A 211 -12.73 15.02 1.78
CA SER A 211 -12.95 13.58 1.55
C SER A 211 -11.84 12.78 2.17
N GLY A 212 -12.14 11.55 2.55
CA GLY A 212 -11.15 10.65 3.11
C GLY A 212 -11.64 9.23 3.14
N GLU A 213 -10.70 8.32 3.26
CA GLU A 213 -10.96 6.90 3.42
C GLU A 213 -10.01 6.27 4.43
N ALA A 214 -10.49 5.21 5.06
CA ALA A 214 -9.69 4.32 5.86
C ALA A 214 -10.01 2.89 5.43
N ALA A 215 -8.98 2.13 5.06
CA ALA A 215 -9.11 0.74 4.65
C ALA A 215 -8.23 -0.14 5.54
N TRP A 216 -8.80 -1.24 6.01
CA TRP A 216 -8.11 -2.38 6.57
C TRP A 216 -7.84 -3.39 5.45
N LEU A 217 -6.64 -3.98 5.47
CA LEU A 217 -6.18 -5.01 4.54
C LEU A 217 -6.09 -6.34 5.33
N PRO A 218 -7.19 -7.09 5.48
CA PRO A 218 -7.23 -8.30 6.31
C PRO A 218 -6.34 -9.43 5.78
N SER A 219 -6.07 -9.40 4.50
CA SER A 219 -5.25 -10.40 3.83
C SER A 219 -4.32 -9.71 2.84
N VAL A 220 -3.03 -9.80 3.13
CA VAL A 220 -1.95 -9.33 2.26
C VAL A 220 -1.14 -10.55 1.83
N TRP A 221 -0.80 -10.62 0.55
CA TRP A 221 0.11 -11.63 -0.02
C TRP A 221 1.28 -10.91 -0.66
N LEU A 222 2.48 -11.36 -0.33
CA LEU A 222 3.73 -10.92 -0.94
C LEU A 222 4.29 -12.07 -1.80
N TYR A 223 4.72 -11.73 -3.01
CA TYR A 223 5.55 -12.58 -3.87
C TYR A 223 6.69 -11.74 -4.40
N GLY A 224 7.92 -12.10 -4.06
CA GLY A 224 9.08 -11.30 -4.37
C GLY A 224 10.28 -12.12 -4.80
N THR A 225 11.31 -11.39 -5.19
CA THR A 225 12.65 -11.95 -5.46
C THR A 225 13.71 -11.01 -4.92
N ASP A 226 14.75 -11.60 -4.33
CA ASP A 226 15.91 -10.90 -3.82
C ASP A 226 17.16 -11.31 -4.62
N ALA A 227 17.74 -10.39 -5.37
CA ALA A 227 18.91 -10.65 -6.22
C ALA A 227 20.17 -9.99 -5.63
N HIS A 228 21.04 -10.79 -5.04
CA HIS A 228 22.35 -10.37 -4.53
C HIS A 228 23.40 -10.45 -5.66
N TRP A 229 23.50 -9.42 -6.48
CA TRP A 229 24.32 -9.39 -7.69
C TRP A 229 25.81 -9.65 -7.46
N LEU A 230 26.33 -9.25 -6.28
CA LEU A 230 27.72 -9.49 -5.91
C LEU A 230 28.02 -10.96 -5.55
N ARG A 231 26.96 -11.77 -5.35
CA ARG A 231 27.05 -13.19 -4.96
C ARG A 231 26.56 -14.13 -6.06
N ILE A 232 25.83 -13.65 -7.06
CA ILE A 232 25.34 -14.48 -8.17
C ILE A 232 26.51 -14.95 -9.02
N GLY A 233 26.59 -16.27 -9.27
CA GLY A 233 27.65 -16.88 -10.06
C GLY A 233 29.00 -17.03 -9.35
N ASN A 234 29.11 -16.74 -8.06
CA ASN A 234 30.31 -16.89 -7.30
C ASN A 234 30.50 -18.34 -6.79
N PHE A 235 31.63 -18.98 -7.12
CA PHE A 235 31.94 -20.39 -6.79
C PHE A 235 32.02 -20.68 -5.28
N LEU A 236 32.24 -19.69 -4.44
CA LEU A 236 32.45 -19.84 -2.99
C LEU A 236 31.15 -19.58 -2.17
N GLY A 237 30.07 -20.31 -2.48
CA GLY A 237 28.81 -20.17 -1.75
C GLY A 237 27.93 -19.03 -2.26
N GLY A 238 28.00 -18.75 -3.57
CA GLY A 238 27.14 -17.78 -4.26
C GLY A 238 25.74 -18.33 -4.56
N PHE A 239 24.90 -17.47 -5.07
CA PHE A 239 23.58 -17.83 -5.54
C PHE A 239 23.58 -18.11 -7.05
N THR A 240 22.68 -18.99 -7.51
CA THR A 240 22.49 -19.27 -8.93
C THR A 240 21.62 -18.21 -9.63
N GLY A 241 20.84 -17.44 -8.88
CA GLY A 241 19.95 -16.40 -9.37
C GLY A 241 19.31 -15.59 -8.25
N ALA A 242 18.23 -14.89 -8.57
CA ALA A 242 17.41 -14.19 -7.59
C ALA A 242 16.67 -15.20 -6.70
N ILE A 243 16.58 -14.92 -5.42
CA ILE A 243 16.02 -15.79 -4.39
C ILE A 243 14.51 -15.50 -4.30
N PRO A 244 13.64 -16.49 -4.54
CA PRO A 244 12.20 -16.30 -4.39
C PRO A 244 11.80 -16.11 -2.93
N GLU A 245 10.77 -15.32 -2.73
CA GLU A 245 10.22 -15.01 -1.42
C GLU A 245 8.70 -14.94 -1.50
N ASP A 246 8.02 -15.41 -0.46
CA ASP A 246 6.58 -15.29 -0.32
C ASP A 246 6.19 -14.99 1.13
N GLY A 247 5.01 -14.41 1.31
CA GLY A 247 4.50 -14.11 2.64
C GLY A 247 3.02 -13.80 2.65
N LYS A 248 2.42 -13.90 3.84
CA LYS A 248 1.04 -13.53 4.12
C LYS A 248 0.95 -12.67 5.35
N GLY A 249 0.02 -11.72 5.36
CA GLY A 249 -0.10 -10.81 6.48
C GLY A 249 -1.32 -9.90 6.39
N TRP A 250 -1.16 -8.68 6.88
CA TRP A 250 -2.20 -7.67 6.95
C TRP A 250 -1.63 -6.27 6.76
N GLY A 251 -2.52 -5.28 6.66
CA GLY A 251 -2.13 -3.89 6.52
C GLY A 251 -3.27 -2.92 6.72
N TYR A 252 -3.00 -1.65 6.46
CA TYR A 252 -4.00 -0.60 6.45
C TYR A 252 -3.57 0.56 5.56
N GLN A 253 -4.58 1.31 5.10
CA GLN A 253 -4.40 2.48 4.26
C GLN A 253 -5.29 3.61 4.74
N LEU A 254 -4.74 4.83 4.75
CA LEU A 254 -5.45 6.05 5.10
C LEU A 254 -5.23 7.08 4.00
N GLU A 255 -6.29 7.77 3.60
CA GLU A 255 -6.21 8.84 2.61
C GLU A 255 -7.16 9.98 2.98
N GLY A 256 -6.73 11.22 2.75
CA GLY A 256 -7.56 12.39 3.00
C GLY A 256 -7.25 13.52 2.03
N PHE A 257 -8.28 14.27 1.62
CA PHE A 257 -8.19 15.39 0.68
C PHE A 257 -9.01 16.58 1.13
N ILE A 258 -8.48 17.76 0.80
CA ILE A 258 -9.21 19.02 0.79
C ILE A 258 -9.17 19.53 -0.65
N SER A 259 -10.34 19.74 -1.26
CA SER A 259 -10.47 20.20 -2.64
C SER A 259 -11.26 21.48 -2.72
N TYR A 260 -10.89 22.37 -3.64
CA TYR A 260 -11.60 23.61 -3.94
C TYR A 260 -12.23 23.54 -5.32
N ARG A 261 -13.53 23.81 -5.42
CA ARG A 261 -14.30 23.83 -6.66
C ARG A 261 -14.01 25.13 -7.39
N VAL A 262 -13.25 25.04 -8.50
CA VAL A 262 -12.91 26.20 -9.34
C VAL A 262 -14.08 26.56 -10.25
N THR A 263 -14.68 25.54 -10.91
CA THR A 263 -15.92 25.63 -11.70
C THR A 263 -16.88 24.54 -11.24
N GLU A 264 -18.08 24.46 -11.82
CA GLU A 264 -19.03 23.38 -11.53
C GLU A 264 -18.46 21.98 -11.81
N ALA A 265 -17.59 21.87 -12.83
CA ALA A 265 -17.01 20.61 -13.25
C ALA A 265 -15.57 20.39 -12.74
N LEU A 266 -14.82 21.47 -12.46
CA LEU A 266 -13.38 21.40 -12.17
C LEU A 266 -13.08 21.72 -10.72
N SER A 267 -12.31 20.87 -10.06
CA SER A 267 -11.74 21.16 -8.74
C SER A 267 -10.26 20.82 -8.66
N VAL A 268 -9.56 21.53 -7.80
CA VAL A 268 -8.16 21.29 -7.44
C VAL A 268 -8.08 20.95 -5.96
N GLY A 269 -7.15 20.09 -5.58
CA GLY A 269 -7.05 19.63 -4.20
C GLY A 269 -5.65 19.28 -3.76
N LEU A 270 -5.51 19.25 -2.44
CA LEU A 270 -4.34 18.72 -1.73
C LEU A 270 -4.79 17.57 -0.85
N GLY A 271 -3.96 16.55 -0.73
CA GLY A 271 -4.26 15.41 0.12
C GLY A 271 -3.01 14.75 0.65
N GLY A 272 -3.24 13.77 1.50
CA GLY A 272 -2.19 12.92 2.04
C GLY A 272 -2.63 11.48 2.08
N ARG A 273 -1.64 10.58 2.02
CA ARG A 273 -1.82 9.12 2.04
C ARG A 273 -0.80 8.48 2.95
N TYR A 274 -1.23 7.42 3.63
CA TYR A 274 -0.38 6.51 4.35
C TYR A 274 -0.79 5.07 4.06
N TRP A 275 0.17 4.23 3.67
CA TRP A 275 0.01 2.79 3.50
C TRP A 275 0.98 2.05 4.40
N HIS A 276 0.50 1.01 5.04
CA HIS A 276 1.34 0.07 5.77
C HIS A 276 0.88 -1.36 5.49
N MET A 277 1.82 -2.21 5.13
CA MET A 277 1.59 -3.65 4.97
C MET A 277 2.73 -4.42 5.63
N GLN A 278 2.40 -5.56 6.23
CA GLN A 278 3.38 -6.49 6.78
C GLN A 278 2.98 -7.93 6.47
N THR A 279 3.99 -8.77 6.25
CA THR A 279 3.81 -10.20 5.98
C THR A 279 4.88 -11.00 6.71
N SER A 280 4.53 -12.24 7.04
CA SER A 280 5.45 -13.29 7.47
C SER A 280 5.38 -14.44 6.48
N GLY A 281 6.52 -15.02 6.12
CA GLY A 281 6.59 -16.06 5.10
C GLY A 281 7.95 -16.73 5.01
N LEU A 282 8.36 -17.09 3.80
CA LEU A 282 9.57 -17.84 3.58
C LEU A 282 10.44 -17.20 2.50
N THR A 283 11.76 -17.30 2.69
CA THR A 283 12.79 -17.05 1.70
C THR A 283 13.36 -18.40 1.23
N HIS A 284 13.36 -18.65 -0.09
CA HIS A 284 13.62 -19.95 -0.70
C HIS A 284 15.06 -20.09 -1.19
N PHE A 285 16.01 -20.07 -0.25
CA PHE A 285 17.43 -20.26 -0.56
C PHE A 285 17.72 -21.62 -1.18
N GLU A 286 16.95 -22.67 -0.85
CA GLU A 286 17.11 -24.02 -1.36
C GLU A 286 17.06 -24.12 -2.88
N ASN A 287 16.51 -23.14 -3.56
CA ASN A 287 16.45 -23.08 -5.02
C ASN A 287 17.68 -22.42 -5.66
N HIS A 288 18.55 -21.78 -4.87
CA HIS A 288 19.57 -20.86 -5.37
C HIS A 288 20.96 -21.02 -4.75
N VAL A 289 21.09 -21.72 -3.62
CA VAL A 289 22.35 -21.88 -2.94
C VAL A 289 23.14 -23.08 -3.52
N VAL A 290 24.38 -22.85 -3.92
CA VAL A 290 25.30 -23.91 -4.33
C VAL A 290 25.89 -24.55 -3.07
N GLY A 291 25.28 -25.62 -2.55
CA GLY A 291 25.75 -26.35 -1.36
C GLY A 291 24.61 -27.01 -0.56
N VAL A 292 24.98 -27.80 0.46
CA VAL A 292 24.14 -28.78 1.15
C VAL A 292 23.17 -28.18 2.18
N TRP A 293 23.13 -26.84 2.38
CA TRP A 293 22.45 -26.20 3.49
C TRP A 293 21.31 -25.24 3.07
N ALA A 294 20.74 -25.48 1.90
CA ALA A 294 19.65 -24.67 1.38
C ALA A 294 18.31 -25.16 1.95
N LEU A 295 17.86 -24.55 3.01
CA LEU A 295 16.50 -24.72 3.56
C LEU A 295 15.75 -23.40 3.42
N PRO A 296 14.40 -23.45 3.27
CA PRO A 296 13.60 -22.23 3.36
C PRO A 296 13.76 -21.62 4.75
N GLN A 297 13.88 -20.30 4.81
CA GLN A 297 14.04 -19.58 6.06
C GLN A 297 12.85 -18.65 6.29
N PRO A 298 12.33 -18.57 7.53
CA PRO A 298 11.30 -17.62 7.89
C PRO A 298 11.77 -16.17 7.66
N VAL A 299 10.86 -15.36 7.10
CA VAL A 299 11.12 -13.96 6.80
C VAL A 299 9.91 -13.10 7.14
N ASP A 300 10.14 -11.95 7.77
CA ASP A 300 9.14 -10.92 7.99
C ASP A 300 9.45 -9.73 7.09
N TRP A 301 8.40 -9.24 6.43
CA TRP A 301 8.44 -8.04 5.61
C TRP A 301 7.55 -6.97 6.16
N SER A 302 7.97 -5.71 6.05
CA SER A 302 7.11 -4.56 6.27
C SER A 302 7.42 -3.46 5.25
N ILE A 303 6.38 -2.77 4.79
CA ILE A 303 6.49 -1.59 3.94
C ILE A 303 5.61 -0.49 4.48
N SER A 304 6.12 0.74 4.47
CA SER A 304 5.38 1.95 4.81
C SER A 304 5.62 3.02 3.77
N ASN A 305 4.53 3.49 3.16
CA ASN A 305 4.54 4.55 2.16
C ASN A 305 3.65 5.70 2.64
N TYR A 306 4.16 6.92 2.67
CA TYR A 306 3.39 8.09 3.06
C TYR A 306 3.80 9.32 2.26
N GLY A 307 2.87 10.24 2.10
CA GLY A 307 3.17 11.46 1.36
C GLY A 307 1.96 12.33 1.08
N MET A 308 2.19 13.32 0.22
CA MET A 308 1.20 14.33 -0.14
C MET A 308 0.86 14.25 -1.63
N PHE A 309 -0.36 14.65 -1.97
CA PHE A 309 -0.84 14.76 -3.34
C PHE A 309 -1.24 16.18 -3.68
N VAL A 310 -1.02 16.53 -4.93
CA VAL A 310 -1.79 17.56 -5.64
C VAL A 310 -2.72 16.85 -6.61
N GLN A 311 -4.01 17.21 -6.62
CA GLN A 311 -4.97 16.59 -7.54
C GLN A 311 -5.71 17.62 -8.39
N LEU A 312 -6.02 17.22 -9.61
CA LEU A 312 -6.96 17.85 -10.51
C LEU A 312 -8.11 16.90 -10.75
N ASN A 313 -9.35 17.35 -10.53
CA ASN A 313 -10.54 16.52 -10.62
C ASN A 313 -11.59 17.13 -11.54
N LEU A 314 -12.19 16.30 -12.38
CA LEU A 314 -13.33 16.61 -13.23
C LEU A 314 -14.55 15.83 -12.74
N LYS A 315 -15.64 16.52 -12.49
CA LYS A 315 -16.94 15.94 -12.16
C LYS A 315 -17.78 15.83 -13.42
N PHE A 316 -18.49 14.72 -13.58
CA PHE A 316 -19.40 14.47 -14.70
C PHE A 316 -20.69 13.80 -14.24
N GLY A 317 -21.71 13.84 -15.10
CA GLY A 317 -23.07 13.34 -14.85
C GLY A 317 -24.09 14.45 -14.67
N PRO A 318 -25.38 14.12 -14.61
CA PRO A 318 -26.43 15.11 -14.44
C PRO A 318 -26.24 15.84 -13.09
N TYR A 319 -26.11 17.15 -13.15
CA TYR A 319 -26.12 18.00 -11.98
C TYR A 319 -27.51 17.92 -11.34
N PRO A 320 -27.64 17.77 -10.03
CA PRO A 320 -28.92 17.96 -9.38
C PRO A 320 -29.38 19.38 -9.67
N VAL A 321 -30.48 19.53 -10.39
CA VAL A 321 -31.17 20.82 -10.53
C VAL A 321 -31.63 21.19 -9.12
N ILE A 322 -31.01 22.19 -8.52
CA ILE A 322 -31.49 22.77 -7.28
C ILE A 322 -32.74 23.58 -7.69
N GLU A 323 -33.92 22.99 -7.57
CA GLU A 323 -35.15 23.76 -7.58
C GLU A 323 -35.12 24.64 -6.33
N VAL A 324 -34.84 25.93 -6.53
CA VAL A 324 -34.98 26.95 -5.51
C VAL A 324 -36.49 27.18 -5.35
N HIS A 325 -37.08 26.64 -4.28
CA HIS A 325 -38.43 26.94 -3.84
C HIS A 325 -38.41 28.14 -2.87
#